data_8c05537f06ef7099b9b249ffe5cdcc2e
#
_entry.id   8c05537f06ef7099b9b249ffe5cdcc2e
#
_cell.length_a   1.000
_cell.length_b   1.000
_cell.length_c   1.000
_cell.angle_alpha   90.00
_cell.angle_beta   90.00
_cell.angle_gamma   90.00
#
_symmetry.space_group_name_H-M   'P 1'
#
loop_
_entity.id
_entity.type
_entity.pdbx_description
1 polymer ?
#
loop_
_entity_poly.entity_id
_entity_poly.type
_entity_poly.pdbx_seq_one_letter_code
_entity_poly.pdbx_strand_id
1 'polypeptide(L)'
;MKLQHKKIAFISEHASPLASLGGVDTGGQNVYVAQLAKHLAAQGYLVDIYTRQESTTTPEVVNWVRGVRVIHVTAGPAAVIAKEEILQYMDEFKDNMIAFIINQQLHYSLVHANFFMSALVAMGIKKELDIPFVVTFHALGHVRKIHQAEKDKFPEERLSIEEQAVLEADHIIAECPQDMDDLMQYYNAPVNKMSIVPCGFSSQEFYQIDKECARKITGLPQNEHIILQLGRMVPRKGVDNVIQALSKLKNASKPVKLVIVGGESDQLTESESPEYARLMNIVRDLNLQDSVIFTGRKNRDQLKYYYAAADVFITTPWYEPFGITPLESMACGTPVIGSDVGGIKYSVADGETGWLVPPHDPQALASKLAEVLNDESLLYNAGAKAVQRVNDLFTWAEVAKQINSLYKKLQPAILRRHIVVPQSKSQAAA
;
A
#
# COMPACT_ATOMS: atom_id res chain seq x y z
N MET A 1 14.25 4.46 36.37
CA MET A 1 14.50 5.09 35.06
C MET A 1 13.17 5.29 34.37
N LYS A 2 12.73 6.54 34.13
CA LYS A 2 11.57 6.83 33.29
C LYS A 2 11.91 6.30 31.89
N LEU A 3 11.10 5.39 31.35
CA LEU A 3 11.17 4.99 29.95
C LEU A 3 11.01 6.27 29.12
N GLN A 4 12.10 6.74 28.53
CA GLN A 4 12.06 7.86 27.60
C GLN A 4 11.39 7.31 26.34
N HIS A 5 10.10 7.61 26.15
CA HIS A 5 9.37 7.22 24.96
C HIS A 5 10.06 7.82 23.74
N LYS A 6 10.42 6.98 22.80
CA LYS A 6 11.00 7.43 21.54
C LYS A 6 9.91 8.05 20.69
N LYS A 7 10.02 9.34 20.44
CA LYS A 7 9.07 10.05 19.59
C LYS A 7 9.57 10.09 18.16
N ILE A 8 8.70 9.72 17.21
CA ILE A 8 8.96 9.74 15.78
C ILE A 8 7.87 10.48 15.03
N ALA A 9 8.22 11.10 13.91
CA ALA A 9 7.26 11.72 13.01
C ALA A 9 7.08 10.88 11.76
N PHE A 10 5.84 10.65 11.37
CA PHE A 10 5.48 10.15 10.04
C PHE A 10 5.01 11.34 9.21
N ILE A 11 5.43 11.40 7.96
CA ILE A 11 4.85 12.31 6.97
C ILE A 11 4.10 11.49 5.95
N SER A 12 2.86 11.83 5.71
CA SER A 12 1.99 11.21 4.71
C SER A 12 0.99 12.29 4.25
N GLU A 13 1.46 13.18 3.40
CA GLU A 13 0.81 14.43 3.05
C GLU A 13 -0.59 14.24 2.46
N HIS A 14 -0.81 13.22 1.61
CA HIS A 14 -2.10 12.94 0.95
C HIS A 14 -2.81 11.69 1.45
N ALA A 15 -2.12 10.81 2.20
CA ALA A 15 -2.68 9.52 2.64
C ALA A 15 -2.90 9.50 4.16
N SER A 16 -3.88 10.29 4.62
CA SER A 16 -4.26 10.34 6.02
C SER A 16 -4.72 8.97 6.54
N PRO A 17 -4.28 8.54 7.74
CA PRO A 17 -4.77 7.31 8.37
C PRO A 17 -6.23 7.39 8.82
N LEU A 18 -6.81 8.59 8.84
CA LEU A 18 -8.22 8.84 9.21
C LEU A 18 -9.15 8.80 8.00
N ALA A 19 -8.62 8.79 6.78
CA ALA A 19 -9.42 8.77 5.56
C ALA A 19 -10.19 7.44 5.42
N SER A 20 -11.44 7.55 4.97
CA SER A 20 -12.26 6.38 4.64
C SER A 20 -11.66 5.65 3.43
N LEU A 21 -11.34 4.38 3.58
CA LEU A 21 -10.79 3.56 2.50
C LEU A 21 -11.81 3.39 1.36
N GLY A 22 -11.33 3.45 0.12
CA GLY A 22 -12.15 3.31 -1.09
C GLY A 22 -12.50 4.63 -1.80
N GLY A 23 -12.03 5.78 -1.30
CA GLY A 23 -12.05 7.05 -2.05
C GLY A 23 -11.04 7.06 -3.20
N VAL A 24 -11.09 8.10 -4.03
CA VAL A 24 -10.27 8.22 -5.27
C VAL A 24 -8.78 8.07 -5.00
N ASP A 25 -8.26 8.66 -3.92
CA ASP A 25 -6.85 8.64 -3.55
C ASP A 25 -6.53 7.84 -2.28
N THR A 26 -7.49 7.06 -1.76
CA THR A 26 -7.25 6.20 -0.62
C THR A 26 -6.87 4.78 -1.03
N GLY A 27 -5.87 4.19 -0.38
CA GLY A 27 -5.35 2.88 -0.78
C GLY A 27 -4.34 2.28 0.18
N GLY A 28 -3.40 1.51 -0.37
CA GLY A 28 -2.39 0.78 0.40
C GLY A 28 -1.56 1.66 1.34
N GLN A 29 -1.17 2.87 0.92
CA GLN A 29 -0.39 3.78 1.75
C GLN A 29 -1.16 4.22 3.01
N ASN A 30 -2.47 4.51 2.92
CA ASN A 30 -3.28 4.84 4.09
C ASN A 30 -3.28 3.70 5.11
N VAL A 31 -3.44 2.45 4.62
CA VAL A 31 -3.39 1.24 5.45
C VAL A 31 -2.01 1.06 6.08
N TYR A 32 -0.94 1.21 5.29
CA TYR A 32 0.44 1.09 5.74
C TYR A 32 0.73 2.07 6.88
N VAL A 33 0.50 3.37 6.66
CA VAL A 33 0.75 4.42 7.66
C VAL A 33 -0.07 4.17 8.93
N ALA A 34 -1.36 3.85 8.78
CA ALA A 34 -2.26 3.58 9.89
C ALA A 34 -1.81 2.40 10.74
N GLN A 35 -1.54 1.28 10.11
CA GLN A 35 -1.22 0.03 10.81
C GLN A 35 0.20 0.06 11.39
N LEU A 36 1.17 0.55 10.64
CA LEU A 36 2.54 0.67 11.13
C LEU A 36 2.63 1.60 12.35
N ALA A 37 1.97 2.76 12.32
CA ALA A 37 1.94 3.68 13.46
C ALA A 37 1.33 3.03 14.73
N LYS A 38 0.20 2.32 14.59
CA LYS A 38 -0.43 1.59 15.71
C LYS A 38 0.50 0.55 16.32
N HIS A 39 1.16 -0.26 15.48
CA HIS A 39 2.02 -1.35 15.95
C HIS A 39 3.34 -0.83 16.53
N LEU A 40 3.89 0.27 16.02
CA LEU A 40 5.05 0.93 16.63
C LEU A 40 4.68 1.57 17.98
N ALA A 41 3.49 2.17 18.09
CA ALA A 41 3.00 2.68 19.37
C ALA A 41 2.82 1.56 20.40
N ALA A 42 2.33 0.39 19.99
CA ALA A 42 2.26 -0.79 20.84
C ALA A 42 3.66 -1.28 21.30
N GLN A 43 4.74 -0.96 20.57
CA GLN A 43 6.12 -1.22 20.92
C GLN A 43 6.78 -0.08 21.73
N GLY A 44 6.00 0.92 22.18
CA GLY A 44 6.46 1.98 23.07
C GLY A 44 6.91 3.27 22.37
N TYR A 45 6.66 3.43 21.07
CA TYR A 45 6.86 4.71 20.39
C TYR A 45 5.71 5.68 20.65
N LEU A 46 6.00 6.97 20.59
CA LEU A 46 5.00 8.02 20.36
C LEU A 46 5.12 8.44 18.89
N VAL A 47 4.03 8.30 18.15
CA VAL A 47 4.00 8.56 16.70
C VAL A 47 3.10 9.74 16.40
N ASP A 48 3.66 10.79 15.81
CA ASP A 48 2.91 11.91 15.26
C ASP A 48 2.86 11.76 13.74
N ILE A 49 1.67 11.69 13.16
CA ILE A 49 1.46 11.56 11.72
C ILE A 49 1.04 12.91 11.17
N TYR A 50 1.87 13.50 10.31
CA TYR A 50 1.61 14.76 9.65
C TYR A 50 0.94 14.51 8.30
N THR A 51 -0.22 15.10 8.08
CA THR A 51 -0.99 15.02 6.84
C THR A 51 -1.56 16.38 6.48
N ARG A 52 -1.86 16.63 5.22
CA ARG A 52 -2.42 17.91 4.79
C ARG A 52 -3.83 18.09 5.33
N GLN A 53 -4.16 19.31 5.70
CA GLN A 53 -5.51 19.67 6.11
C GLN A 53 -6.43 19.77 4.88
N GLU A 54 -7.43 18.91 4.82
CA GLU A 54 -8.39 18.82 3.71
C GLU A 54 -9.77 19.43 4.01
N SER A 55 -9.97 19.91 5.24
CA SER A 55 -11.22 20.54 5.66
C SER A 55 -10.98 21.51 6.80
N THR A 56 -11.65 22.65 6.76
CA THR A 56 -11.64 23.65 7.84
C THR A 56 -12.31 23.16 9.12
N THR A 57 -13.10 22.10 9.05
CA THR A 57 -13.78 21.50 10.22
C THR A 57 -12.95 20.46 10.94
N THR A 58 -11.85 20.00 10.33
CA THR A 58 -10.96 19.01 10.95
C THR A 58 -10.05 19.70 11.96
N PRO A 59 -9.96 19.20 13.22
CA PRO A 59 -9.05 19.76 14.22
C PRO A 59 -7.58 19.63 13.77
N GLU A 60 -6.75 20.63 14.13
CA GLU A 60 -5.30 20.58 13.85
C GLU A 60 -4.65 19.31 14.42
N VAL A 61 -5.03 18.90 15.63
CA VAL A 61 -4.49 17.68 16.28
C VAL A 61 -5.62 16.75 16.69
N VAL A 62 -5.54 15.52 16.20
CA VAL A 62 -6.44 14.43 16.60
C VAL A 62 -5.65 13.38 17.38
N ASN A 63 -6.00 13.14 18.65
CA ASN A 63 -5.51 12.01 19.42
C ASN A 63 -6.26 10.75 18.95
N TRP A 64 -5.66 10.02 18.02
CA TRP A 64 -6.36 8.94 17.30
C TRP A 64 -6.46 7.64 18.09
N VAL A 65 -5.31 7.10 18.45
CA VAL A 65 -5.21 5.91 19.31
C VAL A 65 -4.09 6.11 20.33
N ARG A 66 -4.03 5.29 21.36
CA ARG A 66 -3.00 5.43 22.39
C ARG A 66 -1.59 5.46 21.77
N GLY A 67 -0.87 6.55 21.98
CA GLY A 67 0.49 6.75 21.49
C GLY A 67 0.59 7.25 20.06
N VAL A 68 -0.53 7.50 19.36
CA VAL A 68 -0.55 8.06 18.00
C VAL A 68 -1.44 9.29 17.91
N ARG A 69 -0.89 10.38 17.36
CA ARG A 69 -1.63 11.59 17.00
C ARG A 69 -1.58 11.79 15.49
N VAL A 70 -2.64 12.38 14.95
CA VAL A 70 -2.67 12.89 13.57
C VAL A 70 -2.67 14.41 13.63
N ILE A 71 -1.74 15.03 12.92
CA ILE A 71 -1.55 16.47 12.87
C ILE A 71 -1.88 16.94 11.45
N HIS A 72 -2.90 17.77 11.33
CA HIS A 72 -3.34 18.33 10.06
C HIS A 72 -2.60 19.63 9.80
N VAL A 73 -1.74 19.62 8.80
CA VAL A 73 -0.89 20.75 8.42
C VAL A 73 -1.58 21.55 7.32
N THR A 74 -1.73 22.85 7.54
CA THR A 74 -2.20 23.76 6.51
C THR A 74 -1.17 23.83 5.38
N ALA A 75 -1.61 23.55 4.16
CA ALA A 75 -0.82 23.66 2.94
C ALA A 75 -1.77 23.76 1.73
N GLY A 76 -1.86 24.95 1.16
CA GLY A 76 -2.88 25.29 0.16
C GLY A 76 -4.30 25.32 0.73
N PRO A 77 -5.32 25.24 -0.12
CA PRO A 77 -6.71 25.29 0.30
C PRO A 77 -7.11 24.08 1.15
N ALA A 78 -7.93 24.32 2.19
CA ALA A 78 -8.50 23.26 3.03
C ALA A 78 -9.63 22.53 2.31
N ALA A 79 -9.27 21.79 1.28
CA ALA A 79 -10.16 21.00 0.41
C ALA A 79 -9.43 19.74 -0.07
N VAL A 80 -10.16 18.74 -0.51
CA VAL A 80 -9.59 17.56 -1.18
C VAL A 80 -9.00 18.00 -2.52
N ILE A 81 -7.73 17.73 -2.74
CA ILE A 81 -6.98 18.05 -3.97
C ILE A 81 -6.42 16.73 -4.51
N ALA A 82 -6.46 16.54 -5.83
CA ALA A 82 -5.82 15.40 -6.47
C ALA A 82 -4.33 15.35 -6.10
N LYS A 83 -3.81 14.18 -5.73
CA LYS A 83 -2.42 14.05 -5.26
C LYS A 83 -1.38 14.51 -6.29
N GLU A 84 -1.72 14.47 -7.57
CA GLU A 84 -0.89 14.96 -8.67
C GLU A 84 -0.71 16.49 -8.65
N GLU A 85 -1.58 17.21 -7.94
CA GLU A 85 -1.60 18.68 -7.84
C GLU A 85 -1.08 19.21 -6.49
N ILE A 86 -0.74 18.33 -5.54
CA ILE A 86 -0.34 18.71 -4.18
C ILE A 86 1.10 19.25 -4.12
N LEU A 87 1.99 18.86 -5.03
CA LEU A 87 3.43 19.19 -4.97
C LEU A 87 3.70 20.69 -4.75
N GLN A 88 2.93 21.56 -5.37
CA GLN A 88 3.07 23.01 -5.26
C GLN A 88 2.88 23.56 -3.83
N TYR A 89 2.30 22.80 -2.92
CA TYR A 89 2.05 23.20 -1.53
C TYR A 89 3.05 22.59 -0.54
N MET A 90 4.05 21.85 -1.00
CA MET A 90 4.95 21.13 -0.10
C MET A 90 5.93 22.03 0.66
N ASP A 91 6.29 23.17 0.10
CA ASP A 91 7.09 24.16 0.86
C ASP A 91 6.28 24.76 2.00
N GLU A 92 5.02 25.14 1.78
CA GLU A 92 4.12 25.61 2.83
C GLU A 92 3.88 24.51 3.89
N PHE A 93 3.71 23.25 3.45
CA PHE A 93 3.58 22.11 4.36
C PHE A 93 4.83 21.97 5.25
N LYS A 94 6.02 22.03 4.66
CA LYS A 94 7.29 21.96 5.38
C LYS A 94 7.41 23.09 6.41
N ASP A 95 7.18 24.33 6.01
CA ASP A 95 7.33 25.49 6.87
C ASP A 95 6.35 25.44 8.06
N ASN A 96 5.08 25.10 7.82
CA ASN A 96 4.08 24.97 8.86
C ASN A 96 4.34 23.76 9.78
N MET A 97 4.84 22.64 9.25
CA MET A 97 5.26 21.49 10.07
C MET A 97 6.44 21.87 10.98
N ILE A 98 7.45 22.59 10.47
CA ILE A 98 8.60 23.07 11.25
C ILE A 98 8.12 24.03 12.35
N ALA A 99 7.27 24.99 12.00
CA ALA A 99 6.68 25.91 12.97
C ALA A 99 5.93 25.18 14.09
N PHE A 100 5.14 24.15 13.74
CA PHE A 100 4.44 23.32 14.73
C PHE A 100 5.42 22.57 15.63
N ILE A 101 6.47 21.96 15.07
CA ILE A 101 7.51 21.26 15.86
C ILE A 101 8.16 22.19 16.86
N ILE A 102 8.57 23.39 16.44
CA ILE A 102 9.23 24.39 17.28
C ILE A 102 8.26 24.90 18.35
N ASN A 103 7.07 25.34 17.98
CA ASN A 103 6.08 25.93 18.91
C ASN A 103 5.63 24.94 19.98
N GLN A 104 5.52 23.65 19.63
CA GLN A 104 5.14 22.57 20.55
C GLN A 104 6.36 21.98 21.29
N GLN A 105 7.58 22.49 21.06
CA GLN A 105 8.83 21.99 21.64
C GLN A 105 8.99 20.48 21.46
N LEU A 106 8.69 19.96 20.26
CA LEU A 106 8.75 18.54 19.96
C LEU A 106 10.18 18.13 19.58
N HIS A 107 10.60 16.96 20.06
CA HIS A 107 11.89 16.37 19.72
C HIS A 107 11.66 14.98 19.10
N TYR A 108 11.85 14.86 17.81
CA TYR A 108 11.78 13.60 17.10
C TYR A 108 13.15 12.97 16.96
N SER A 109 13.22 11.67 17.18
CA SER A 109 14.45 10.89 16.94
C SER A 109 14.62 10.54 15.48
N LEU A 110 13.53 10.58 14.69
CA LEU A 110 13.52 10.18 13.28
C LEU A 110 12.24 10.70 12.61
N VAL A 111 12.34 11.02 11.32
CA VAL A 111 11.19 11.21 10.41
C VAL A 111 11.09 9.97 9.52
N HIS A 112 9.89 9.42 9.35
CA HIS A 112 9.58 8.42 8.32
C HIS A 112 8.71 9.06 7.25
N ALA A 113 9.28 9.30 6.09
CA ALA A 113 8.61 9.86 4.94
C ALA A 113 7.91 8.74 4.14
N ASN A 114 6.64 8.97 3.81
CA ASN A 114 5.83 8.03 3.02
C ASN A 114 5.44 8.68 1.70
N PHE A 115 6.11 8.32 0.62
CA PHE A 115 5.98 8.89 -0.71
C PHE A 115 6.99 10.02 -0.99
N PHE A 116 7.16 10.39 -2.28
CA PHE A 116 8.18 11.34 -2.72
C PHE A 116 7.96 12.77 -2.19
N MET A 117 6.72 13.23 -2.10
CA MET A 117 6.40 14.55 -1.54
C MET A 117 6.68 14.62 -0.04
N SER A 118 6.38 13.55 0.70
CA SER A 118 6.81 13.42 2.09
C SER A 118 8.33 13.43 2.23
N ALA A 119 9.06 12.82 1.28
CA ALA A 119 10.52 12.83 1.27
C ALA A 119 11.06 14.24 1.02
N LEU A 120 10.45 15.01 0.12
CA LEU A 120 10.80 16.42 -0.11
C LEU A 120 10.70 17.23 1.19
N VAL A 121 9.60 17.09 1.91
CA VAL A 121 9.41 17.74 3.22
C VAL A 121 10.45 17.27 4.23
N ALA A 122 10.73 15.95 4.29
CA ALA A 122 11.70 15.37 5.22
C ALA A 122 13.14 15.87 4.96
N MET A 123 13.54 16.06 3.70
CA MET A 123 14.83 16.68 3.35
C MET A 123 14.93 18.10 3.93
N GLY A 124 13.88 18.92 3.80
CA GLY A 124 13.84 20.24 4.40
C GLY A 124 13.94 20.21 5.93
N ILE A 125 13.19 19.31 6.58
CA ILE A 125 13.26 19.13 8.05
C ILE A 125 14.65 18.68 8.49
N LYS A 126 15.29 17.77 7.77
CA LYS A 126 16.67 17.34 8.05
C LYS A 126 17.63 18.51 7.95
N LYS A 127 17.49 19.36 6.94
CA LYS A 127 18.33 20.54 6.73
C LYS A 127 18.18 21.58 7.82
N GLU A 128 16.95 21.84 8.28
CA GLU A 128 16.65 22.94 9.20
C GLU A 128 16.70 22.54 10.67
N LEU A 129 16.30 21.31 11.00
CA LEU A 129 16.20 20.83 12.39
C LEU A 129 17.18 19.69 12.71
N ASP A 130 18.03 19.27 11.74
CA ASP A 130 18.99 18.15 11.87
C ASP A 130 18.34 16.84 12.33
N ILE A 131 17.08 16.60 11.94
CA ILE A 131 16.36 15.36 12.24
C ILE A 131 16.57 14.40 11.07
N PRO A 132 17.14 13.20 11.30
CA PRO A 132 17.36 12.21 10.25
C PRO A 132 16.04 11.64 9.73
N PHE A 133 16.05 11.15 8.46
CA PHE A 133 14.86 10.55 7.92
C PHE A 133 15.11 9.23 7.17
N VAL A 134 14.08 8.38 7.19
CA VAL A 134 13.96 7.23 6.31
C VAL A 134 12.77 7.45 5.37
N VAL A 135 12.80 6.77 4.20
CA VAL A 135 11.75 6.89 3.20
C VAL A 135 11.24 5.53 2.75
N THR A 136 9.92 5.41 2.60
CA THR A 136 9.22 4.36 1.84
C THR A 136 8.48 5.06 0.70
N PHE A 137 8.81 4.74 -0.54
CA PHE A 137 8.25 5.47 -1.70
C PHE A 137 6.83 5.03 -2.07
N HIS A 138 6.44 3.80 -1.76
CA HIS A 138 5.14 3.18 -2.11
C HIS A 138 4.83 3.11 -3.62
N ALA A 139 5.49 3.89 -4.43
CA ALA A 139 5.45 3.86 -5.89
C ALA A 139 6.56 4.73 -6.44
N LEU A 140 7.38 4.20 -7.31
CA LEU A 140 8.50 4.90 -7.95
C LEU A 140 8.07 5.58 -9.25
N GLY A 141 8.53 6.80 -9.49
CA GLY A 141 8.19 7.62 -10.65
C GLY A 141 8.64 6.99 -11.96
N HIS A 142 9.89 6.48 -12.03
CA HIS A 142 10.40 5.78 -13.22
C HIS A 142 9.55 4.56 -13.58
N VAL A 143 9.20 3.72 -12.61
CA VAL A 143 8.33 2.54 -12.83
C VAL A 143 6.95 2.97 -13.35
N ARG A 144 6.37 4.04 -12.79
CA ARG A 144 5.10 4.58 -13.29
C ARG A 144 5.21 5.08 -14.73
N LYS A 145 6.26 5.82 -15.07
CA LYS A 145 6.48 6.31 -16.44
C LYS A 145 6.62 5.15 -17.43
N ILE A 146 7.32 4.08 -17.09
CA ILE A 146 7.45 2.89 -17.94
C ILE A 146 6.07 2.27 -18.25
N HIS A 147 5.19 2.15 -17.25
CA HIS A 147 3.91 1.46 -17.40
C HIS A 147 2.73 2.35 -17.79
N GLN A 148 2.78 3.65 -17.50
CA GLN A 148 1.67 4.57 -17.75
C GLN A 148 1.97 5.62 -18.82
N ALA A 149 3.25 5.86 -19.13
CA ALA A 149 3.70 6.82 -20.14
C ALA A 149 2.98 8.19 -19.99
N GLU A 150 2.35 8.69 -21.03
CA GLU A 150 1.64 9.98 -21.04
C GLU A 150 0.40 10.03 -20.13
N LYS A 151 -0.06 8.88 -19.61
CA LYS A 151 -1.17 8.83 -18.64
C LYS A 151 -0.73 9.11 -17.21
N ASP A 152 0.57 9.19 -16.94
CA ASP A 152 1.08 9.63 -15.63
C ASP A 152 0.94 11.15 -15.52
N LYS A 153 0.12 11.59 -14.57
CA LYS A 153 -0.21 13.02 -14.37
C LYS A 153 0.69 13.71 -13.35
N PHE A 154 1.64 13.00 -12.74
CA PHE A 154 2.56 13.62 -11.82
C PHE A 154 3.53 14.56 -12.56
N PRO A 155 3.91 15.70 -11.94
CA PRO A 155 4.87 16.62 -12.52
C PRO A 155 6.24 15.96 -12.73
N GLU A 156 7.00 16.46 -13.72
CA GLU A 156 8.31 15.89 -14.07
C GLU A 156 9.34 16.01 -12.95
N GLU A 157 9.22 17.02 -12.11
CA GLU A 157 10.03 17.27 -10.93
C GLU A 157 10.05 16.09 -9.95
N ARG A 158 9.05 15.24 -10.01
CA ARG A 158 8.98 14.01 -9.19
C ARG A 158 10.25 13.18 -9.28
N LEU A 159 10.79 12.98 -10.48
CA LEU A 159 11.99 12.14 -10.66
C LEU A 159 13.20 12.72 -9.97
N SER A 160 13.45 14.02 -10.15
CA SER A 160 14.57 14.71 -9.50
C SER A 160 14.44 14.76 -7.97
N ILE A 161 13.20 14.90 -7.47
CA ILE A 161 12.91 14.82 -6.03
C ILE A 161 13.21 13.42 -5.48
N GLU A 162 12.78 12.37 -6.17
CA GLU A 162 13.07 10.98 -5.78
C GLU A 162 14.58 10.68 -5.81
N GLU A 163 15.30 11.13 -6.84
CA GLU A 163 16.76 11.01 -6.93
C GLU A 163 17.46 11.70 -5.75
N GLN A 164 17.05 12.93 -5.44
CA GLN A 164 17.61 13.67 -4.31
C GLN A 164 17.26 12.99 -2.97
N ALA A 165 16.04 12.51 -2.81
CA ALA A 165 15.64 11.78 -1.61
C ALA A 165 16.46 10.50 -1.40
N VAL A 166 16.79 9.75 -2.47
CA VAL A 166 17.66 8.57 -2.41
C VAL A 166 19.05 8.94 -1.92
N LEU A 167 19.60 10.08 -2.36
CA LEU A 167 20.91 10.56 -1.92
C LEU A 167 20.92 11.01 -0.46
N GLU A 168 19.90 11.74 -0.02
CA GLU A 168 19.86 12.40 1.28
C GLU A 168 19.25 11.54 2.40
N ALA A 169 18.40 10.57 2.09
CA ALA A 169 17.83 9.69 3.11
C ALA A 169 18.92 8.96 3.92
N ASP A 170 18.72 8.83 5.21
CA ASP A 170 19.59 8.02 6.06
C ASP A 170 19.36 6.53 5.82
N HIS A 171 18.15 6.15 5.38
CA HIS A 171 17.83 4.80 4.92
C HIS A 171 16.59 4.80 4.03
N ILE A 172 16.52 3.80 3.14
CA ILE A 172 15.40 3.58 2.21
C ILE A 172 14.78 2.21 2.53
N ILE A 173 13.48 2.18 2.64
CA ILE A 173 12.72 0.96 2.85
C ILE A 173 12.09 0.57 1.51
N ALA A 174 12.57 -0.52 0.92
CA ALA A 174 11.96 -1.19 -0.21
C ALA A 174 10.88 -2.16 0.28
N GLU A 175 9.72 -2.20 -0.36
CA GLU A 175 8.61 -3.05 0.09
C GLU A 175 8.77 -4.51 -0.38
N CYS A 176 9.57 -4.75 -1.42
CA CYS A 176 9.86 -6.10 -1.93
C CYS A 176 11.22 -6.11 -2.65
N PRO A 177 11.75 -7.30 -3.06
CA PRO A 177 12.99 -7.40 -3.84
C PRO A 177 12.95 -6.60 -5.15
N GLN A 178 11.84 -6.64 -5.90
CA GLN A 178 11.71 -5.87 -7.14
C GLN A 178 11.81 -4.35 -6.90
N ASP A 179 11.20 -3.85 -5.83
CA ASP A 179 11.28 -2.43 -5.47
C ASP A 179 12.73 -2.03 -5.15
N MET A 180 13.49 -2.91 -4.50
CA MET A 180 14.93 -2.72 -4.25
C MET A 180 15.73 -2.72 -5.55
N ASP A 181 15.44 -3.64 -6.47
CA ASP A 181 16.08 -3.70 -7.79
C ASP A 181 15.76 -2.44 -8.62
N ASP A 182 14.51 -1.98 -8.60
CA ASP A 182 14.08 -0.77 -9.30
C ASP A 182 14.77 0.49 -8.72
N LEU A 183 14.94 0.57 -7.41
CA LEU A 183 15.69 1.64 -6.75
C LEU A 183 17.18 1.63 -7.17
N MET A 184 17.80 0.46 -7.27
CA MET A 184 19.18 0.35 -7.76
C MET A 184 19.29 0.73 -9.22
N GLN A 185 18.38 0.21 -10.04
CA GLN A 185 18.46 0.37 -11.51
C GLN A 185 18.16 1.79 -11.96
N TYR A 186 17.14 2.43 -11.40
CA TYR A 186 16.63 3.71 -11.88
C TYR A 186 17.13 4.92 -11.10
N TYR A 187 17.55 4.73 -9.84
CA TYR A 187 17.96 5.82 -8.95
C TYR A 187 19.39 5.65 -8.42
N ASN A 188 20.12 4.61 -8.84
CA ASN A 188 21.45 4.29 -8.33
C ASN A 188 21.53 4.21 -6.79
N ALA A 189 20.45 3.75 -6.15
CA ALA A 189 20.37 3.68 -4.71
C ALA A 189 21.42 2.72 -4.13
N PRO A 190 22.22 3.14 -3.12
CA PRO A 190 23.23 2.28 -2.53
C PRO A 190 22.62 1.13 -1.72
N VAL A 191 23.01 -0.10 -2.01
CA VAL A 191 22.47 -1.32 -1.33
C VAL A 191 22.59 -1.23 0.19
N ASN A 192 23.70 -0.67 0.72
CA ASN A 192 23.93 -0.53 2.15
C ASN A 192 23.01 0.49 2.85
N LYS A 193 22.29 1.33 2.09
CA LYS A 193 21.27 2.25 2.57
C LYS A 193 19.85 1.67 2.45
N MET A 194 19.68 0.45 1.96
CA MET A 194 18.36 -0.13 1.72
C MET A 194 18.09 -1.34 2.61
N SER A 195 16.84 -1.55 2.91
CA SER A 195 16.35 -2.78 3.54
C SER A 195 14.99 -3.13 2.97
N ILE A 196 14.74 -4.43 2.77
CA ILE A 196 13.42 -4.91 2.37
C ILE A 196 12.60 -5.10 3.64
N VAL A 197 11.49 -4.34 3.73
CA VAL A 197 10.47 -4.53 4.77
C VAL A 197 9.10 -4.47 4.09
N PRO A 198 8.38 -5.60 4.02
CA PRO A 198 7.14 -5.69 3.28
C PRO A 198 5.99 -4.90 3.92
N CYS A 199 4.90 -4.71 3.18
CA CYS A 199 3.61 -4.40 3.78
C CYS A 199 3.06 -5.60 4.56
N GLY A 200 2.01 -5.33 5.35
CA GLY A 200 1.38 -6.36 6.16
C GLY A 200 -0.13 -6.44 5.98
N PHE A 201 -0.73 -7.38 6.70
CA PHE A 201 -2.17 -7.47 6.88
C PHE A 201 -2.52 -7.49 8.37
N SER A 202 -3.78 -7.23 8.70
CA SER A 202 -4.31 -7.30 10.07
C SER A 202 -5.01 -8.65 10.29
N SER A 203 -4.44 -9.49 11.14
CA SER A 203 -5.06 -10.77 11.51
C SER A 203 -6.34 -10.61 12.36
N GLN A 204 -6.60 -9.41 12.89
CA GLN A 204 -7.86 -9.09 13.54
C GLN A 204 -8.99 -8.76 12.56
N GLU A 205 -8.63 -8.28 11.35
CA GLU A 205 -9.57 -7.90 10.31
C GLU A 205 -9.79 -9.04 9.30
N PHE A 206 -8.73 -9.76 8.95
CA PHE A 206 -8.73 -10.83 7.93
C PHE A 206 -8.28 -12.15 8.55
N TYR A 207 -9.16 -13.13 8.52
CA TYR A 207 -8.98 -14.46 9.08
C TYR A 207 -9.91 -15.45 8.38
N GLN A 208 -9.65 -16.74 8.56
CA GLN A 208 -10.46 -17.80 7.97
C GLN A 208 -11.89 -17.77 8.49
N ILE A 209 -12.85 -17.83 7.58
CA ILE A 209 -14.29 -17.95 7.83
C ILE A 209 -14.77 -19.12 7.00
N ASP A 210 -15.72 -19.87 7.52
CA ASP A 210 -16.37 -20.94 6.78
C ASP A 210 -16.96 -20.41 5.47
N LYS A 211 -16.62 -21.08 4.35
CA LYS A 211 -16.97 -20.65 3.00
C LYS A 211 -18.47 -20.60 2.77
N GLU A 212 -19.21 -21.60 3.27
CA GLU A 212 -20.66 -21.64 3.11
C GLU A 212 -21.33 -20.48 3.87
N CYS A 213 -20.85 -20.22 5.09
CA CYS A 213 -21.29 -19.07 5.89
C CYS A 213 -20.97 -17.74 5.16
N ALA A 214 -19.76 -17.57 4.65
CA ALA A 214 -19.34 -16.37 3.92
C ALA A 214 -20.19 -16.14 2.65
N ARG A 215 -20.51 -17.19 1.90
CA ARG A 215 -21.40 -17.12 0.73
C ARG A 215 -22.82 -16.73 1.10
N LYS A 216 -23.36 -17.22 2.22
CA LYS A 216 -24.68 -16.81 2.73
C LYS A 216 -24.70 -15.32 3.10
N ILE A 217 -23.64 -14.83 3.75
CA ILE A 217 -23.53 -13.42 4.15
C ILE A 217 -23.42 -12.50 2.93
N THR A 218 -22.66 -12.91 1.92
CA THR A 218 -22.43 -12.13 0.70
C THR A 218 -23.53 -12.29 -0.36
N GLY A 219 -24.44 -13.23 -0.18
CA GLY A 219 -25.48 -13.55 -1.16
C GLY A 219 -24.96 -14.28 -2.40
N LEU A 220 -23.77 -14.89 -2.32
CA LEU A 220 -23.15 -15.58 -3.44
C LEU A 220 -23.61 -17.05 -3.55
N PRO A 221 -23.65 -17.62 -4.77
CA PRO A 221 -24.15 -18.99 -4.98
C PRO A 221 -23.27 -20.03 -4.30
N GLN A 222 -23.92 -21.07 -3.74
CA GLN A 222 -23.25 -22.14 -2.99
C GLN A 222 -22.57 -23.18 -3.92
N ASN A 223 -23.17 -23.46 -5.08
CA ASN A 223 -22.79 -24.58 -5.94
C ASN A 223 -22.04 -24.14 -7.22
N GLU A 224 -21.48 -22.94 -7.22
CA GLU A 224 -20.69 -22.40 -8.32
C GLU A 224 -19.27 -22.12 -7.88
N HIS A 225 -18.32 -22.10 -8.82
CA HIS A 225 -16.99 -21.56 -8.54
C HIS A 225 -17.04 -20.04 -8.48
N ILE A 226 -16.47 -19.48 -7.43
CA ILE A 226 -16.38 -18.03 -7.22
C ILE A 226 -14.95 -17.57 -7.42
N ILE A 227 -14.73 -16.82 -8.48
CA ILE A 227 -13.49 -16.07 -8.74
C ILE A 227 -13.69 -14.66 -8.18
N LEU A 228 -12.80 -14.21 -7.32
CA LEU A 228 -12.86 -12.87 -6.74
C LEU A 228 -11.79 -11.97 -7.35
N GLN A 229 -12.18 -10.80 -7.81
CA GLN A 229 -11.31 -9.65 -8.09
C GLN A 229 -11.72 -8.53 -7.14
N LEU A 230 -10.77 -8.01 -6.33
CA LEU A 230 -11.07 -6.99 -5.34
C LEU A 230 -10.02 -5.87 -5.36
N GLY A 231 -10.47 -4.61 -5.40
CA GLY A 231 -9.60 -3.45 -5.38
C GLY A 231 -10.16 -2.27 -6.15
N ARG A 232 -9.33 -1.25 -6.35
CA ARG A 232 -9.73 -0.09 -7.16
C ARG A 232 -9.97 -0.51 -8.61
N MET A 233 -11.09 -0.08 -9.19
CA MET A 233 -11.33 -0.24 -10.62
C MET A 233 -10.61 0.86 -11.39
N VAL A 234 -9.40 0.56 -11.81
CA VAL A 234 -8.57 1.40 -12.69
C VAL A 234 -7.87 0.50 -13.70
N PRO A 235 -7.61 0.95 -14.94
CA PRO A 235 -7.09 0.10 -16.02
C PRO A 235 -5.87 -0.74 -15.63
N ARG A 236 -4.89 -0.12 -14.94
CA ARG A 236 -3.66 -0.81 -14.52
C ARG A 236 -3.87 -2.01 -13.58
N LYS A 237 -5.05 -2.15 -12.96
CA LYS A 237 -5.38 -3.29 -12.09
C LYS A 237 -5.81 -4.53 -12.87
N GLY A 238 -5.96 -4.42 -14.19
CA GLY A 238 -6.17 -5.56 -15.08
C GLY A 238 -7.50 -6.30 -14.89
N VAL A 239 -8.56 -5.59 -14.46
CA VAL A 239 -9.89 -6.21 -14.33
C VAL A 239 -10.40 -6.73 -15.67
N ASP A 240 -10.11 -6.03 -16.75
CA ASP A 240 -10.41 -6.43 -18.13
C ASP A 240 -9.69 -7.73 -18.53
N ASN A 241 -8.44 -7.91 -18.10
CA ASN A 241 -7.69 -9.16 -18.31
C ASN A 241 -8.42 -10.37 -17.66
N VAL A 242 -8.99 -10.17 -16.47
CA VAL A 242 -9.76 -11.23 -15.77
C VAL A 242 -11.07 -11.52 -16.49
N ILE A 243 -11.81 -10.51 -16.95
CA ILE A 243 -13.05 -10.68 -17.73
C ILE A 243 -12.75 -11.42 -19.04
N GLN A 244 -11.68 -11.06 -19.75
CA GLN A 244 -11.25 -11.74 -20.97
C GLN A 244 -10.81 -13.18 -20.70
N ALA A 245 -10.14 -13.47 -19.60
CA ALA A 245 -9.78 -14.81 -19.20
C ALA A 245 -11.02 -15.67 -18.92
N LEU A 246 -12.04 -15.12 -18.28
CA LEU A 246 -13.30 -15.83 -18.04
C LEU A 246 -13.96 -16.26 -19.35
N SER A 247 -13.94 -15.43 -20.41
CA SER A 247 -14.49 -15.79 -21.73
C SER A 247 -13.76 -16.94 -22.41
N LYS A 248 -12.49 -17.18 -22.05
CA LYS A 248 -11.63 -18.24 -22.60
C LYS A 248 -11.64 -19.49 -21.73
N LEU A 249 -12.20 -19.43 -20.54
CA LEU A 249 -12.25 -20.55 -19.61
C LEU A 249 -13.14 -21.67 -20.18
N LYS A 250 -12.56 -22.86 -20.31
CA LYS A 250 -13.24 -24.06 -20.80
C LYS A 250 -13.14 -25.17 -19.77
N ASN A 251 -14.13 -26.06 -19.80
CA ASN A 251 -14.12 -27.32 -19.02
C ASN A 251 -14.02 -27.10 -17.50
N ALA A 252 -14.61 -26.04 -16.96
CA ALA A 252 -14.77 -25.92 -15.52
C ALA A 252 -15.78 -26.97 -15.01
N SER A 253 -15.47 -27.61 -13.88
CA SER A 253 -16.28 -28.67 -13.27
C SER A 253 -17.65 -28.19 -12.76
N LYS A 254 -17.79 -26.88 -12.49
CA LYS A 254 -19.00 -26.21 -12.07
C LYS A 254 -19.16 -24.88 -12.82
N PRO A 255 -20.38 -24.30 -12.86
CA PRO A 255 -20.54 -22.91 -13.33
C PRO A 255 -19.63 -21.95 -12.58
N VAL A 256 -19.17 -20.90 -13.24
CA VAL A 256 -18.21 -19.94 -12.70
C VAL A 256 -18.81 -18.55 -12.62
N LYS A 257 -18.68 -17.89 -11.48
CA LYS A 257 -18.97 -16.46 -11.28
C LYS A 257 -17.71 -15.68 -11.01
N LEU A 258 -17.50 -14.60 -11.74
CA LEU A 258 -16.52 -13.58 -11.44
C LEU A 258 -17.19 -12.49 -10.60
N VAL A 259 -16.73 -12.32 -9.38
CA VAL A 259 -17.21 -11.28 -8.46
C VAL A 259 -16.17 -10.16 -8.40
N ILE A 260 -16.55 -8.97 -8.83
CA ILE A 260 -15.70 -7.78 -8.85
C ILE A 260 -16.16 -6.84 -7.74
N VAL A 261 -15.32 -6.68 -6.72
CA VAL A 261 -15.58 -5.83 -5.55
C VAL A 261 -14.70 -4.58 -5.62
N GLY A 262 -15.33 -3.43 -5.67
CA GLY A 262 -14.66 -2.13 -5.73
C GLY A 262 -15.41 -1.13 -6.60
N GLY A 263 -14.77 0.00 -6.84
CA GLY A 263 -15.38 1.12 -7.56
C GLY A 263 -15.47 2.37 -6.70
N GLU A 264 -16.02 3.43 -7.28
CA GLU A 264 -16.07 4.75 -6.64
C GLU A 264 -17.23 4.87 -5.65
N SER A 265 -18.28 4.07 -5.84
CA SER A 265 -19.49 4.07 -5.01
C SER A 265 -19.99 2.66 -4.70
N ASP A 266 -20.92 2.56 -3.76
CA ASP A 266 -21.58 1.29 -3.39
C ASP A 266 -22.57 0.83 -4.47
N GLN A 267 -23.11 1.78 -5.25
CA GLN A 267 -23.95 1.54 -6.41
C GLN A 267 -23.26 2.13 -7.65
N LEU A 268 -22.84 1.25 -8.55
CA LEU A 268 -22.16 1.63 -9.77
C LEU A 268 -23.16 1.97 -10.87
N THR A 269 -22.98 3.12 -11.50
CA THR A 269 -23.73 3.55 -12.70
C THR A 269 -22.76 3.85 -13.83
N GLU A 270 -23.12 3.51 -15.06
CA GLU A 270 -22.24 3.73 -16.21
C GLU A 270 -22.04 5.23 -16.51
N SER A 271 -22.97 6.08 -16.08
CA SER A 271 -22.89 7.53 -16.25
C SER A 271 -21.90 8.21 -15.31
N GLU A 272 -21.68 7.63 -14.12
CA GLU A 272 -20.85 8.23 -13.06
C GLU A 272 -19.47 7.55 -12.94
N SER A 273 -19.33 6.32 -13.46
CA SER A 273 -18.10 5.52 -13.33
C SER A 273 -17.60 5.08 -14.71
N PRO A 274 -16.75 5.88 -15.39
CA PRO A 274 -16.26 5.58 -16.74
C PRO A 274 -15.56 4.22 -16.88
N GLU A 275 -14.78 3.82 -15.87
CA GLU A 275 -14.11 2.51 -15.91
C GLU A 275 -15.11 1.36 -15.76
N TYR A 276 -16.13 1.50 -14.91
CA TYR A 276 -17.21 0.53 -14.84
C TYR A 276 -17.95 0.40 -16.19
N ALA A 277 -18.29 1.53 -16.84
CA ALA A 277 -18.90 1.53 -18.17
C ALA A 277 -18.03 0.79 -19.20
N ARG A 278 -16.70 1.04 -19.20
CA ARG A 278 -15.74 0.34 -20.07
C ARG A 278 -15.75 -1.17 -19.83
N LEU A 279 -15.71 -1.59 -18.57
CA LEU A 279 -15.71 -3.00 -18.20
C LEU A 279 -17.05 -3.67 -18.54
N MET A 280 -18.19 -3.00 -18.33
CA MET A 280 -19.52 -3.52 -18.72
C MET A 280 -19.66 -3.70 -20.22
N ASN A 281 -19.06 -2.84 -21.04
CA ASN A 281 -19.02 -3.03 -22.48
C ASN A 281 -18.27 -4.32 -22.85
N ILE A 282 -17.11 -4.58 -22.24
CA ILE A 282 -16.35 -5.84 -22.45
C ILE A 282 -17.20 -7.06 -22.03
N VAL A 283 -17.91 -6.97 -20.91
CA VAL A 283 -18.82 -8.04 -20.43
C VAL A 283 -19.93 -8.33 -21.45
N ARG A 284 -20.53 -7.27 -22.04
CA ARG A 284 -21.59 -7.40 -23.07
C ARG A 284 -21.04 -7.99 -24.37
N ASP A 285 -19.90 -7.49 -24.84
CA ASP A 285 -19.25 -7.93 -26.09
C ASP A 285 -18.85 -9.42 -26.02
N LEU A 286 -18.53 -9.90 -24.82
CA LEU A 286 -18.15 -11.30 -24.56
C LEU A 286 -19.34 -12.19 -24.11
N ASN A 287 -20.56 -11.66 -24.02
CA ASN A 287 -21.76 -12.34 -23.57
C ASN A 287 -21.63 -12.97 -22.15
N LEU A 288 -21.03 -12.23 -21.21
CA LEU A 288 -20.72 -12.69 -19.85
C LEU A 288 -21.63 -12.08 -18.77
N GLN A 289 -22.77 -11.46 -19.15
CA GLN A 289 -23.64 -10.74 -18.21
C GLN A 289 -24.13 -11.61 -17.04
N ASP A 290 -24.40 -12.87 -17.31
CA ASP A 290 -24.84 -13.82 -16.29
C ASP A 290 -23.68 -14.38 -15.44
N SER A 291 -22.43 -14.16 -15.83
CA SER A 291 -21.24 -14.74 -15.18
C SER A 291 -20.44 -13.70 -14.40
N VAL A 292 -20.68 -12.40 -14.57
CA VAL A 292 -19.93 -11.32 -13.91
C VAL A 292 -20.84 -10.52 -12.98
N ILE A 293 -20.41 -10.38 -11.73
CA ILE A 293 -21.12 -9.62 -10.70
C ILE A 293 -20.24 -8.47 -10.25
N PHE A 294 -20.70 -7.23 -10.47
CA PHE A 294 -20.11 -6.03 -9.90
C PHE A 294 -20.86 -5.66 -8.61
N THR A 295 -20.17 -5.63 -7.49
CA THR A 295 -20.82 -5.39 -6.18
C THR A 295 -20.77 -3.92 -5.76
N GLY A 296 -20.01 -3.07 -6.46
CA GLY A 296 -19.63 -1.75 -5.97
C GLY A 296 -18.63 -1.82 -4.81
N ARG A 297 -18.35 -0.64 -4.25
CA ARG A 297 -17.47 -0.51 -3.09
C ARG A 297 -18.08 -1.18 -1.86
N LYS A 298 -17.25 -1.85 -1.06
CA LYS A 298 -17.63 -2.45 0.22
C LYS A 298 -16.77 -1.89 1.34
N ASN A 299 -17.33 -1.81 2.54
CA ASN A 299 -16.60 -1.41 3.72
C ASN A 299 -15.56 -2.47 4.09
N ARG A 300 -14.47 -2.03 4.72
CA ARG A 300 -13.32 -2.90 5.01
C ARG A 300 -13.70 -4.13 5.86
N ASP A 301 -14.62 -3.98 6.79
CA ASP A 301 -15.13 -5.06 7.66
C ASP A 301 -15.91 -6.14 6.91
N GLN A 302 -16.42 -5.83 5.72
CA GLN A 302 -17.14 -6.76 4.85
C GLN A 302 -16.19 -7.56 3.94
N LEU A 303 -14.99 -7.04 3.63
CA LEU A 303 -14.10 -7.63 2.62
C LEU A 303 -13.70 -9.06 2.94
N LYS A 304 -13.50 -9.39 4.22
CA LYS A 304 -13.16 -10.75 4.66
C LYS A 304 -14.18 -11.81 4.23
N TYR A 305 -15.46 -11.45 4.15
CA TYR A 305 -16.51 -12.36 3.71
C TYR A 305 -16.41 -12.63 2.20
N TYR A 306 -16.05 -11.64 1.40
CA TYR A 306 -15.82 -11.83 -0.03
C TYR A 306 -14.60 -12.69 -0.29
N TYR A 307 -13.49 -12.46 0.44
CA TYR A 307 -12.32 -13.32 0.34
C TYR A 307 -12.65 -14.76 0.73
N ALA A 308 -13.29 -14.98 1.89
CA ALA A 308 -13.61 -16.32 2.37
C ALA A 308 -14.66 -17.05 1.50
N ALA A 309 -15.55 -16.31 0.80
CA ALA A 309 -16.56 -16.87 -0.10
C ALA A 309 -15.95 -17.38 -1.41
N ALA A 310 -14.78 -16.89 -1.80
CA ALA A 310 -14.15 -17.21 -3.07
C ALA A 310 -13.42 -18.56 -3.05
N ASP A 311 -13.29 -19.19 -4.21
CA ASP A 311 -12.41 -20.36 -4.42
C ASP A 311 -11.00 -19.90 -4.74
N VAL A 312 -10.87 -18.80 -5.47
CA VAL A 312 -9.60 -18.18 -5.83
C VAL A 312 -9.74 -16.66 -5.91
N PHE A 313 -8.74 -15.96 -5.44
CA PHE A 313 -8.61 -14.52 -5.62
C PHE A 313 -7.67 -14.22 -6.78
N ILE A 314 -8.08 -13.29 -7.67
CA ILE A 314 -7.26 -12.90 -8.81
C ILE A 314 -6.86 -11.44 -8.67
N THR A 315 -5.58 -11.17 -8.96
CA THR A 315 -5.06 -9.82 -9.09
C THR A 315 -4.01 -9.79 -10.18
N THR A 316 -4.34 -9.16 -11.32
CA THR A 316 -3.49 -9.14 -12.52
C THR A 316 -3.10 -7.72 -12.94
N PRO A 317 -2.52 -6.91 -12.03
CA PRO A 317 -2.07 -5.57 -12.39
C PRO A 317 -0.90 -5.61 -13.36
N TRP A 318 -0.72 -4.52 -14.11
CA TRP A 318 0.43 -4.34 -15.01
C TRP A 318 1.74 -4.23 -14.23
N TYR A 319 1.69 -3.57 -13.09
CA TYR A 319 2.72 -3.45 -12.08
C TYR A 319 2.08 -3.20 -10.72
N GLU A 320 2.72 -3.64 -9.66
CA GLU A 320 2.25 -3.46 -8.29
C GLU A 320 3.46 -3.32 -7.35
N PRO A 321 3.65 -2.17 -6.70
CA PRO A 321 4.78 -2.00 -5.79
C PRO A 321 4.85 -3.09 -4.73
N PHE A 322 3.73 -3.33 -4.03
CA PHE A 322 3.65 -4.46 -3.11
C PHE A 322 2.38 -5.31 -3.31
N GLY A 323 1.19 -4.73 -3.07
CA GLY A 323 -0.08 -5.44 -3.12
C GLY A 323 -0.51 -6.04 -1.78
N ILE A 324 -1.34 -5.32 -1.03
CA ILE A 324 -1.85 -5.78 0.27
C ILE A 324 -2.99 -6.80 0.08
N THR A 325 -3.81 -6.65 -0.96
CA THR A 325 -4.97 -7.51 -1.22
C THR A 325 -4.64 -9.01 -1.35
N PRO A 326 -3.51 -9.44 -1.95
CA PRO A 326 -3.07 -10.85 -1.87
C PRO A 326 -2.89 -11.35 -0.44
N LEU A 327 -2.30 -10.54 0.45
CA LEU A 327 -2.11 -10.95 1.85
C LEU A 327 -3.45 -11.13 2.58
N GLU A 328 -4.41 -10.22 2.34
CA GLU A 328 -5.76 -10.27 2.92
C GLU A 328 -6.50 -11.52 2.46
N SER A 329 -6.40 -11.86 1.16
CA SER A 329 -6.97 -13.08 0.58
C SER A 329 -6.38 -14.34 1.21
N MET A 330 -5.04 -14.43 1.24
CA MET A 330 -4.32 -15.55 1.82
C MET A 330 -4.63 -15.72 3.31
N ALA A 331 -4.79 -14.63 4.06
CA ALA A 331 -5.19 -14.67 5.46
C ALA A 331 -6.60 -15.25 5.68
N CYS A 332 -7.49 -15.05 4.72
CA CYS A 332 -8.84 -15.62 4.72
C CYS A 332 -8.87 -17.09 4.22
N GLY A 333 -7.74 -17.68 3.85
CA GLY A 333 -7.63 -19.05 3.37
C GLY A 333 -7.87 -19.21 1.87
N THR A 334 -7.97 -18.12 1.12
CA THR A 334 -8.24 -18.13 -0.32
C THR A 334 -6.94 -17.95 -1.09
N PRO A 335 -6.51 -18.95 -1.89
CA PRO A 335 -5.29 -18.87 -2.68
C PRO A 335 -5.39 -17.79 -3.76
N VAL A 336 -4.23 -17.33 -4.23
CA VAL A 336 -4.12 -16.20 -5.16
C VAL A 336 -3.63 -16.66 -6.52
N ILE A 337 -4.25 -16.18 -7.61
CA ILE A 337 -3.59 -16.12 -8.93
C ILE A 337 -3.22 -14.67 -9.17
N GLY A 338 -1.93 -14.37 -9.20
CA GLY A 338 -1.39 -13.02 -9.34
C GLY A 338 -0.55 -12.83 -10.59
N SER A 339 -0.40 -11.57 -11.05
CA SER A 339 0.64 -11.26 -12.03
C SER A 339 2.03 -11.48 -11.44
N ASP A 340 2.96 -12.00 -12.27
CA ASP A 340 4.39 -12.13 -11.92
C ASP A 340 5.10 -10.75 -11.95
N VAL A 341 4.68 -9.86 -11.04
CA VAL A 341 5.20 -8.49 -10.95
C VAL A 341 5.35 -8.05 -9.49
N GLY A 342 6.35 -7.23 -9.24
CA GLY A 342 6.55 -6.48 -8.00
C GLY A 342 6.39 -7.29 -6.73
N GLY A 343 5.65 -6.75 -5.77
CA GLY A 343 5.41 -7.41 -4.49
C GLY A 343 4.49 -8.63 -4.56
N ILE A 344 3.71 -8.81 -5.64
CA ILE A 344 2.85 -10.00 -5.79
C ILE A 344 3.70 -11.25 -5.89
N LYS A 345 4.72 -11.27 -6.76
CA LYS A 345 5.64 -12.41 -6.90
C LYS A 345 6.49 -12.67 -5.66
N TYR A 346 6.60 -11.71 -4.77
CA TYR A 346 7.26 -11.88 -3.49
C TYR A 346 6.34 -12.45 -2.41
N SER A 347 5.09 -11.98 -2.37
CA SER A 347 4.10 -12.42 -1.37
C SER A 347 3.52 -13.80 -1.69
N VAL A 348 3.24 -14.10 -2.96
CA VAL A 348 2.71 -15.38 -3.43
C VAL A 348 3.87 -16.31 -3.77
N ALA A 349 3.95 -17.44 -3.09
CA ALA A 349 4.88 -18.52 -3.45
C ALA A 349 4.22 -19.38 -4.56
N ASP A 350 4.76 -19.27 -5.78
CA ASP A 350 4.21 -19.93 -6.98
C ASP A 350 4.14 -21.44 -6.82
N GLY A 351 2.96 -22.02 -7.13
CA GLY A 351 2.67 -23.46 -6.96
C GLY A 351 2.49 -23.92 -5.51
N GLU A 352 2.69 -23.02 -4.50
CA GLU A 352 2.56 -23.37 -3.08
C GLU A 352 1.40 -22.67 -2.38
N THR A 353 1.37 -21.32 -2.44
CA THR A 353 0.35 -20.50 -1.77
C THR A 353 -0.59 -19.82 -2.76
N GLY A 354 -0.38 -20.08 -4.02
CA GLY A 354 -1.08 -19.52 -5.17
C GLY A 354 -0.25 -19.74 -6.44
N TRP A 355 -0.56 -19.00 -7.48
CA TRP A 355 0.07 -19.14 -8.80
C TRP A 355 0.36 -17.77 -9.40
N LEU A 356 1.42 -17.72 -10.20
CA LEU A 356 1.81 -16.54 -10.93
C LEU A 356 1.54 -16.71 -12.44
N VAL A 357 1.06 -15.65 -13.07
CA VAL A 357 0.82 -15.60 -14.51
C VAL A 357 1.43 -14.32 -15.09
N PRO A 358 1.83 -14.31 -16.38
CA PRO A 358 2.28 -13.08 -17.01
C PRO A 358 1.18 -11.99 -16.97
N PRO A 359 1.54 -10.72 -16.75
CA PRO A 359 0.59 -9.63 -16.90
C PRO A 359 0.09 -9.52 -18.35
N HIS A 360 -1.12 -8.99 -18.55
CA HIS A 360 -1.74 -8.84 -19.88
C HIS A 360 -1.91 -10.15 -20.69
N ASP A 361 -1.92 -11.29 -20.04
CA ASP A 361 -2.13 -12.57 -20.70
C ASP A 361 -3.41 -13.26 -20.20
N PRO A 362 -4.58 -12.96 -20.81
CA PRO A 362 -5.84 -13.60 -20.42
C PRO A 362 -5.88 -15.11 -20.79
N GLN A 363 -5.04 -15.57 -21.73
CA GLN A 363 -4.98 -16.99 -22.09
C GLN A 363 -4.24 -17.79 -21.02
N ALA A 364 -3.08 -17.29 -20.55
CA ALA A 364 -2.33 -17.93 -19.46
C ALA A 364 -3.19 -17.98 -18.18
N LEU A 365 -3.89 -16.89 -17.86
CA LEU A 365 -4.80 -16.83 -16.73
C LEU A 365 -5.96 -17.83 -16.87
N ALA A 366 -6.59 -17.93 -18.05
CA ALA A 366 -7.67 -18.89 -18.30
C ALA A 366 -7.19 -20.34 -18.15
N SER A 367 -5.99 -20.65 -18.67
CA SER A 367 -5.38 -21.98 -18.55
C SER A 367 -5.11 -22.34 -17.09
N LYS A 368 -4.57 -21.40 -16.28
CA LYS A 368 -4.34 -21.64 -14.86
C LYS A 368 -5.65 -21.77 -14.08
N LEU A 369 -6.66 -20.99 -14.40
CA LEU A 369 -8.00 -21.12 -13.81
C LEU A 369 -8.61 -22.50 -14.11
N ALA A 370 -8.52 -22.99 -15.35
CA ALA A 370 -9.02 -24.32 -15.73
C ALA A 370 -8.32 -25.43 -14.95
N GLU A 371 -7.02 -25.29 -14.69
CA GLU A 371 -6.25 -26.24 -13.88
C GLU A 371 -6.74 -26.25 -12.43
N VAL A 372 -6.76 -25.09 -11.78
CA VAL A 372 -6.97 -25.01 -10.32
C VAL A 372 -8.43 -25.19 -9.91
N LEU A 373 -9.40 -24.75 -10.73
CA LEU A 373 -10.84 -24.90 -10.41
C LEU A 373 -11.33 -26.35 -10.56
N ASN A 374 -10.58 -27.20 -11.27
CA ASN A 374 -10.89 -28.63 -11.41
C ASN A 374 -10.23 -29.52 -10.36
N ASP A 375 -9.42 -28.94 -9.45
CA ASP A 375 -8.76 -29.68 -8.37
C ASP A 375 -9.02 -28.98 -7.01
N GLU A 376 -10.07 -29.42 -6.33
CA GLU A 376 -10.44 -28.89 -5.02
C GLU A 376 -9.34 -29.13 -3.95
N SER A 377 -8.56 -30.21 -4.09
CA SER A 377 -7.48 -30.53 -3.15
C SER A 377 -6.30 -29.56 -3.33
N LEU A 378 -6.02 -29.17 -4.57
CA LEU A 378 -5.00 -28.19 -4.90
C LEU A 378 -5.35 -26.82 -4.31
N LEU A 379 -6.59 -26.36 -4.50
CA LEU A 379 -7.08 -25.10 -3.92
C LEU A 379 -7.02 -25.12 -2.38
N TYR A 380 -7.47 -26.20 -1.76
CA TYR A 380 -7.46 -26.35 -0.30
C TYR A 380 -6.03 -26.30 0.27
N ASN A 381 -5.12 -27.08 -0.33
CA ASN A 381 -3.73 -27.15 0.12
C ASN A 381 -3.01 -25.80 -0.06
N ALA A 382 -3.22 -25.15 -1.19
CA ALA A 382 -2.66 -23.82 -1.43
C ALA A 382 -3.20 -22.78 -0.44
N GLY A 383 -4.50 -22.80 -0.14
CA GLY A 383 -5.12 -21.93 0.86
C GLY A 383 -4.56 -22.14 2.27
N ALA A 384 -4.37 -23.40 2.69
CA ALA A 384 -3.78 -23.71 3.99
C ALA A 384 -2.34 -23.20 4.13
N LYS A 385 -1.50 -23.44 3.12
CA LYS A 385 -0.13 -22.91 3.06
C LYS A 385 -0.10 -21.37 3.00
N ALA A 386 -1.06 -20.76 2.30
CA ALA A 386 -1.21 -19.33 2.20
C ALA A 386 -1.43 -18.68 3.57
N VAL A 387 -2.36 -19.23 4.37
CA VAL A 387 -2.60 -18.78 5.75
C VAL A 387 -1.34 -18.86 6.60
N GLN A 388 -0.62 -19.97 6.53
CA GLN A 388 0.63 -20.14 7.28
C GLN A 388 1.65 -19.07 6.88
N ARG A 389 1.94 -18.93 5.59
CA ARG A 389 2.92 -17.98 5.06
C ARG A 389 2.64 -16.54 5.49
N VAL A 390 1.39 -16.07 5.36
CA VAL A 390 1.11 -14.66 5.68
C VAL A 390 1.17 -14.39 7.18
N ASN A 391 0.77 -15.35 8.02
CA ASN A 391 0.87 -15.21 9.47
C ASN A 391 2.34 -15.23 9.95
N ASP A 392 3.20 -16.00 9.30
CA ASP A 392 4.62 -16.08 9.66
C ASP A 392 5.40 -14.83 9.24
N LEU A 393 5.06 -14.23 8.07
CA LEU A 393 5.93 -13.25 7.42
C LEU A 393 5.33 -11.84 7.30
N PHE A 394 4.00 -11.71 7.21
CA PHE A 394 3.35 -10.48 6.74
C PHE A 394 2.30 -9.90 7.69
N THR A 395 2.31 -10.25 8.97
CA THR A 395 1.47 -9.53 9.94
C THR A 395 2.03 -8.13 10.19
N TRP A 396 1.18 -7.13 10.42
CA TRP A 396 1.66 -5.78 10.78
C TRP A 396 2.53 -5.78 12.05
N ALA A 397 2.33 -6.74 12.95
CA ALA A 397 3.18 -6.90 14.12
C ALA A 397 4.62 -7.26 13.74
N GLU A 398 4.81 -8.20 12.79
CA GLU A 398 6.13 -8.59 12.29
C GLU A 398 6.78 -7.47 11.47
N VAL A 399 6.01 -6.80 10.60
CA VAL A 399 6.46 -5.62 9.85
C VAL A 399 6.97 -4.53 10.80
N ALA A 400 6.19 -4.17 11.82
CA ALA A 400 6.59 -3.17 12.81
C ALA A 400 7.82 -3.59 13.63
N LYS A 401 8.01 -4.89 13.87
CA LYS A 401 9.20 -5.41 14.53
C LYS A 401 10.46 -5.25 13.66
N GLN A 402 10.34 -5.49 12.33
CA GLN A 402 11.42 -5.27 11.38
C GLN A 402 11.77 -3.78 11.30
N ILE A 403 10.78 -2.90 11.17
CA ILE A 403 10.96 -1.44 11.18
C ILE A 403 11.60 -0.95 12.49
N ASN A 404 11.14 -1.42 13.64
CA ASN A 404 11.75 -1.09 14.94
C ASN A 404 13.22 -1.51 15.01
N SER A 405 13.54 -2.69 14.48
CA SER A 405 14.92 -3.18 14.41
C SER A 405 15.79 -2.29 13.52
N LEU A 406 15.25 -1.83 12.39
CA LEU A 406 15.90 -0.87 11.51
C LEU A 406 16.14 0.47 12.23
N TYR A 407 15.12 1.05 12.83
CA TYR A 407 15.25 2.32 13.56
C TYR A 407 16.31 2.24 14.69
N LYS A 408 16.38 1.12 15.41
CA LYS A 408 17.40 0.91 16.44
C LYS A 408 18.83 0.84 15.87
N LYS A 409 19.01 0.28 14.67
CA LYS A 409 20.32 0.22 14.00
C LYS A 409 20.78 1.61 13.53
N LEU A 410 19.88 2.47 13.13
CA LEU A 410 20.19 3.83 12.66
C LEU A 410 20.58 4.78 13.82
N GLN A 411 20.02 4.63 15.01
CA GLN A 411 20.25 5.52 16.16
C GLN A 411 21.72 5.71 16.56
N PRO A 412 22.58 4.69 16.64
CA PRO A 412 23.98 4.89 16.99
C PRO A 412 24.76 5.72 15.97
N ALA A 413 24.45 5.58 14.69
CA ALA A 413 25.07 6.37 13.62
C ALA A 413 24.65 7.84 13.68
N ILE A 414 23.39 8.07 14.02
CA ILE A 414 22.80 9.43 14.20
C ILE A 414 23.44 10.13 15.40
N LEU A 415 23.55 9.45 16.56
CA LEU A 415 24.18 10.00 17.76
C LEU A 415 25.65 10.35 17.54
N ARG A 416 26.40 9.60 16.71
CA ARG A 416 27.80 9.90 16.40
C ARG A 416 27.97 11.15 15.54
N ARG A 417 27.02 11.51 14.70
CA ARG A 417 27.06 12.75 13.90
C ARG A 417 26.92 14.00 14.78
N HIS A 418 26.12 13.93 15.84
CA HIS A 418 25.93 15.05 16.79
C HIS A 418 27.12 15.24 17.79
N ILE A 419 28.07 14.29 17.88
CA ILE A 419 29.21 14.40 18.78
C ILE A 419 30.44 15.06 18.09
N VAL A 420 30.43 15.25 16.80
CA VAL A 420 31.48 16.00 16.09
C VAL A 420 31.17 17.51 16.22
N VAL A 421 31.46 18.05 17.41
CA VAL A 421 31.51 19.50 17.66
C VAL A 421 32.64 20.10 16.79
N PRO A 422 32.41 21.16 16.03
CA PRO A 422 33.50 21.87 15.37
C PRO A 422 34.45 22.40 16.43
N GLN A 423 35.71 21.99 16.39
CA GLN A 423 36.76 22.67 17.18
C GLN A 423 36.75 24.15 16.79
N SER A 424 36.37 24.98 17.73
CA SER A 424 36.50 26.40 17.64
C SER A 424 37.95 26.76 17.27
N LYS A 425 38.14 27.44 16.15
CA LYS A 425 39.39 28.15 15.86
C LYS A 425 39.55 29.18 16.94
N SER A 426 40.27 28.81 18.00
CA SER A 426 40.78 29.82 18.94
C SER A 426 41.83 30.65 18.25
N GLN A 427 41.56 31.93 18.17
CA GLN A 427 42.40 33.04 17.98
C GLN A 427 43.88 32.81 18.31
N ALA A 428 44.73 33.08 17.33
CA ALA A 428 46.09 33.56 17.56
C ALA A 428 46.12 34.99 17.02
N ALA A 429 45.92 35.93 17.95
CA ALA A 429 46.35 37.32 17.80
C ALA A 429 47.39 37.57 18.86
N ALA A 430 48.64 37.75 18.47
CA ALA A 430 49.69 38.59 19.08
C ALA A 430 50.78 38.85 18.07
#